data_ef8c6692769ec3fd29bbe13308133453
#
_entry.id   ef8c6692769ec3fd29bbe13308133453
#
_cell.length_a   1.000
_cell.length_b   1.000
_cell.length_c   1.000
_cell.angle_alpha   90.00
_cell.angle_beta   90.00
_cell.angle_gamma   90.00
#
_symmetry.space_group_name_H-M   'P 1'
#
loop_
_entity.id
_entity.type
_entity.pdbx_description
1 polymer ?
#
loop_
_entity_poly.entity_id
_entity_poly.type
_entity_poly.pdbx_seq_one_letter_code
_entity_poly.pdbx_strand_id
1 'polypeptide(L)'
;MLTGITLFRLVTAALLPVLVTVGFYQAEKKSRFGKISNVWKQIMIGVSFGVLAILATEFGIPVDGAVVNVRNAAPLTAGLIFGWPSGLIAGLVGGIERWFSHAGDYTRLACTIGTVVAGVFGAGVRKFMMDNRKASWFYGLAVGVTTEVLHMLLVFLTNAADIQRAVTIVKICSIPMIAANSISVMLSILAITFLVKRSGQHESDSSRKENIAQTFQRWLLVCVVLAFGVTTLFTQAFQTQIAYAQVDYSLKASMEDVSRDIRDVSNRNLMSITKEIAAALPENATQEDLIHLAQQHNVTEINVIDSTGVI
;
A
#
# COMPACT_ATOMS: atom_id res chain seq x y z
N MET A 1 -7.01 -11.37 1.99
CA MET A 1 -7.96 -11.33 3.10
C MET A 1 -7.16 -11.24 4.39
N LEU A 2 -7.29 -10.14 5.15
CA LEU A 2 -6.58 -9.98 6.43
C LEU A 2 -7.15 -11.01 7.40
N THR A 3 -6.37 -12.01 7.78
CA THR A 3 -6.75 -12.94 8.83
C THR A 3 -6.78 -12.20 10.17
N GLY A 4 -7.60 -12.66 11.14
CA GLY A 4 -7.66 -12.04 12.47
C GLY A 4 -6.30 -11.86 13.13
N ILE A 5 -5.35 -12.77 12.87
CA ILE A 5 -3.97 -12.72 13.36
C ILE A 5 -3.20 -11.53 12.77
N THR A 6 -3.33 -11.27 11.47
CA THR A 6 -2.65 -10.14 10.81
C THR A 6 -3.17 -8.79 11.29
N LEU A 7 -4.48 -8.67 11.49
CA LEU A 7 -5.07 -7.47 12.07
C LEU A 7 -4.59 -7.26 13.51
N PHE A 8 -4.54 -8.31 14.32
CA PHE A 8 -4.03 -8.24 15.70
C PHE A 8 -2.57 -7.76 15.74
N ARG A 9 -1.71 -8.26 14.85
CA ARG A 9 -0.29 -7.83 14.75
C ARG A 9 -0.19 -6.33 14.42
N LEU A 10 -0.94 -5.83 13.45
CA LEU A 10 -0.94 -4.40 13.09
C LEU A 10 -1.45 -3.52 14.23
N VAL A 11 -2.54 -3.92 14.90
CA VAL A 11 -3.09 -3.18 16.04
C VAL A 11 -2.07 -3.14 17.20
N THR A 12 -1.44 -4.27 17.50
CA THR A 12 -0.40 -4.32 18.54
C THR A 12 0.76 -3.39 18.20
N ALA A 13 1.27 -3.43 16.97
CA ALA A 13 2.34 -2.54 16.51
C ALA A 13 1.94 -1.06 16.58
N ALA A 14 0.68 -0.73 16.26
CA ALA A 14 0.17 0.64 16.32
C ALA A 14 0.03 1.18 17.76
N LEU A 15 -0.18 0.31 18.75
CA LEU A 15 -0.30 0.70 20.15
C LEU A 15 1.06 0.87 20.86
N LEU A 16 2.12 0.25 20.39
CA LEU A 16 3.44 0.34 21.01
C LEU A 16 3.96 1.78 21.13
N PRO A 17 3.91 2.65 20.10
CA PRO A 17 4.31 4.05 20.23
C PRO A 17 3.49 4.80 21.28
N VAL A 18 2.19 4.48 21.43
CA VAL A 18 1.31 5.07 22.44
C VAL A 18 1.80 4.72 23.84
N LEU A 19 2.05 3.44 24.10
CA LEU A 19 2.50 2.95 25.41
C LEU A 19 3.86 3.56 25.81
N VAL A 20 4.81 3.59 24.87
CA VAL A 20 6.13 4.17 25.13
C VAL A 20 6.05 5.67 25.35
N THR A 21 5.21 6.37 24.61
CA THR A 21 4.94 7.79 24.81
C THR A 21 4.42 8.09 26.20
N VAL A 22 3.43 7.31 26.66
CA VAL A 22 2.88 7.39 28.04
C VAL A 22 3.97 7.08 29.08
N GLY A 23 4.78 6.05 28.84
CA GLY A 23 5.88 5.67 29.72
C GLY A 23 6.91 6.80 29.92
N PHE A 24 7.39 7.41 28.84
CA PHE A 24 8.32 8.55 28.93
C PHE A 24 7.69 9.76 29.61
N TYR A 25 6.44 10.09 29.31
CA TYR A 25 5.75 11.18 29.99
C TYR A 25 5.62 10.95 31.50
N GLN A 26 5.32 9.74 31.93
CA GLN A 26 5.26 9.40 33.36
C GLN A 26 6.65 9.38 34.00
N ALA A 27 7.66 8.86 33.29
CA ALA A 27 9.04 8.85 33.76
C ALA A 27 9.61 10.27 33.98
N GLU A 28 9.25 11.22 33.13
CA GLU A 28 9.66 12.61 33.26
C GLU A 28 9.11 13.28 34.52
N LYS A 29 7.94 12.85 35.00
CA LYS A 29 7.39 13.30 36.30
C LYS A 29 8.08 12.68 37.50
N LYS A 30 8.74 11.51 37.35
CA LYS A 30 9.49 10.88 38.43
C LYS A 30 10.86 11.54 38.58
N SER A 31 11.21 11.88 39.82
CA SER A 31 12.39 12.66 40.22
C SER A 31 13.74 12.20 39.63
N ARG A 32 13.92 10.92 39.31
CA ARG A 32 15.18 10.40 38.77
C ARG A 32 15.38 10.71 37.30
N PHE A 33 14.35 10.51 36.45
CA PHE A 33 14.44 10.81 35.02
C PHE A 33 14.46 12.32 34.76
N GLY A 34 13.75 13.10 35.58
CA GLY A 34 13.77 14.56 35.54
C GLY A 34 15.18 15.18 35.72
N LYS A 35 16.10 14.50 36.45
CA LYS A 35 17.47 14.95 36.71
C LYS A 35 18.48 14.64 35.58
N ILE A 36 18.13 13.81 34.60
CA ILE A 36 18.99 13.46 33.47
C ILE A 36 19.13 14.68 32.54
N SER A 37 20.32 14.90 31.98
CA SER A 37 20.50 15.99 31.01
C SER A 37 19.58 15.87 29.81
N ASN A 38 19.15 16.99 29.24
CA ASN A 38 18.21 16.99 28.12
C ASN A 38 18.74 16.22 26.90
N VAL A 39 20.04 16.25 26.66
CA VAL A 39 20.67 15.51 25.57
C VAL A 39 20.48 14.00 25.72
N TRP A 40 20.79 13.46 26.89
CA TRP A 40 20.61 12.02 27.18
C TRP A 40 19.14 11.59 27.12
N LYS A 41 18.21 12.45 27.59
CA LYS A 41 16.77 12.18 27.46
C LYS A 41 16.38 12.03 25.98
N GLN A 42 16.81 12.96 25.15
CA GLN A 42 16.51 12.95 23.73
C GLN A 42 17.09 11.70 23.03
N ILE A 43 18.31 11.30 23.39
CA ILE A 43 18.93 10.07 22.87
C ILE A 43 18.14 8.84 23.31
N MET A 44 17.82 8.71 24.58
CA MET A 44 17.06 7.56 25.11
C MET A 44 15.69 7.45 24.45
N ILE A 45 14.97 8.56 24.30
CA ILE A 45 13.68 8.59 23.61
C ILE A 45 13.87 8.20 22.15
N GLY A 46 14.81 8.80 21.44
CA GLY A 46 15.07 8.53 20.03
C GLY A 46 15.42 7.06 19.78
N VAL A 47 16.32 6.48 20.57
CA VAL A 47 16.69 5.06 20.48
C VAL A 47 15.49 4.17 20.77
N SER A 48 14.70 4.45 21.80
CA SER A 48 13.52 3.66 22.15
C SER A 48 12.48 3.66 21.01
N PHE A 49 12.19 4.80 20.42
CA PHE A 49 11.30 4.89 19.28
C PHE A 49 11.90 4.28 18.00
N GLY A 50 13.23 4.32 17.84
CA GLY A 50 13.92 3.60 16.78
C GLY A 50 13.76 2.08 16.91
N VAL A 51 13.91 1.54 18.12
CA VAL A 51 13.64 0.11 18.41
C VAL A 51 12.17 -0.24 18.13
N LEU A 52 11.22 0.64 18.44
CA LEU A 52 9.82 0.41 18.06
C LEU A 52 9.62 0.36 16.54
N ALA A 53 10.34 1.18 15.78
CA ALA A 53 10.31 1.12 14.33
C ALA A 53 10.83 -0.24 13.81
N ILE A 54 11.87 -0.78 14.42
CA ILE A 54 12.38 -2.13 14.11
C ILE A 54 11.32 -3.20 14.43
N LEU A 55 10.77 -3.18 15.64
CA LEU A 55 9.72 -4.12 16.03
C LEU A 55 8.50 -4.04 15.11
N ALA A 56 8.10 -2.84 14.70
CA ALA A 56 6.98 -2.67 13.77
C ALA A 56 7.27 -3.27 12.38
N THR A 57 8.52 -3.38 11.96
CA THR A 57 8.92 -4.11 10.75
C THR A 57 8.73 -5.60 10.94
N GLU A 58 9.18 -6.17 12.05
CA GLU A 58 9.02 -7.59 12.39
C GLU A 58 7.55 -8.03 12.54
N PHE A 59 6.72 -7.15 13.10
CA PHE A 59 5.27 -7.37 13.18
C PHE A 59 4.55 -7.12 11.85
N GLY A 60 5.24 -6.60 10.84
CA GLY A 60 4.68 -6.30 9.54
C GLY A 60 4.15 -7.52 8.79
N ILE A 61 3.34 -7.27 7.78
CA ILE A 61 2.72 -8.28 6.95
C ILE A 61 3.41 -8.25 5.58
N PRO A 62 4.11 -9.32 5.19
CA PRO A 62 4.75 -9.37 3.87
C PRO A 62 3.69 -9.43 2.76
N VAL A 63 3.87 -8.62 1.72
CA VAL A 63 2.99 -8.54 0.54
C VAL A 63 3.85 -8.27 -0.68
N ASP A 64 4.00 -9.23 -1.55
CA ASP A 64 4.66 -9.12 -2.87
C ASP A 64 6.00 -8.34 -2.90
N GLY A 65 6.89 -8.64 -1.97
CA GLY A 65 8.20 -7.96 -1.86
C GLY A 65 8.15 -6.62 -1.14
N ALA A 66 7.03 -6.29 -0.52
CA ALA A 66 6.86 -5.18 0.42
C ALA A 66 6.38 -5.68 1.79
N VAL A 67 6.37 -4.81 2.78
CA VAL A 67 5.86 -5.12 4.12
C VAL A 67 4.90 -4.03 4.57
N VAL A 68 3.64 -4.40 4.77
CA VAL A 68 2.64 -3.53 5.41
C VAL A 68 2.96 -3.46 6.90
N ASN A 69 3.28 -2.27 7.39
CA ASN A 69 3.69 -2.08 8.79
C ASN A 69 3.30 -0.69 9.33
N VAL A 70 3.54 -0.50 10.63
CA VAL A 70 3.28 0.76 11.36
C VAL A 70 4.61 1.43 11.78
N ARG A 71 5.68 1.20 11.01
CA ARG A 71 7.03 1.62 11.37
C ARG A 71 7.19 3.13 11.47
N ASN A 72 6.61 3.88 10.53
CA ASN A 72 6.79 5.32 10.44
C ASN A 72 6.11 6.08 11.59
N ALA A 73 5.10 5.49 12.24
CA ALA A 73 4.44 6.08 13.39
C ALA A 73 5.41 6.37 14.55
N ALA A 74 6.38 5.48 14.79
CA ALA A 74 7.32 5.62 15.90
C ALA A 74 8.23 6.85 15.74
N PRO A 75 9.06 7.00 14.69
CA PRO A 75 9.91 8.18 14.53
C PRO A 75 9.11 9.47 14.33
N LEU A 76 7.95 9.40 13.66
CA LEU A 76 7.07 10.55 13.51
C LEU A 76 6.56 11.05 14.87
N THR A 77 6.12 10.14 15.75
CA THR A 77 5.69 10.44 17.11
C THR A 77 6.84 11.02 17.94
N ALA A 78 8.04 10.44 17.84
CA ALA A 78 9.22 10.94 18.53
C ALA A 78 9.54 12.39 18.12
N GLY A 79 9.54 12.69 16.83
CA GLY A 79 9.76 14.02 16.30
C GLY A 79 8.68 15.03 16.72
N LEU A 80 7.41 14.65 16.58
CA LEU A 80 6.28 15.54 16.83
C LEU A 80 6.06 15.84 18.32
N ILE A 81 6.29 14.87 19.19
CA ILE A 81 6.05 15.02 20.65
C ILE A 81 7.32 15.48 21.38
N PHE A 82 8.47 14.89 21.09
CA PHE A 82 9.70 15.13 21.85
C PHE A 82 10.69 16.05 21.14
N GLY A 83 10.58 16.22 19.82
CA GLY A 83 11.32 17.20 19.05
C GLY A 83 12.42 16.63 18.18
N TRP A 84 13.28 17.57 17.67
CA TRP A 84 14.25 17.29 16.62
C TRP A 84 15.23 16.16 16.91
N PRO A 85 15.96 16.14 18.05
CA PRO A 85 16.96 15.09 18.25
C PRO A 85 16.33 13.69 18.35
N SER A 86 15.22 13.57 19.07
CA SER A 86 14.53 12.29 19.23
C SER A 86 13.98 11.75 17.91
N GLY A 87 13.34 12.62 17.10
CA GLY A 87 12.81 12.24 15.80
C GLY A 87 13.88 11.78 14.82
N LEU A 88 14.98 12.53 14.74
CA LEU A 88 16.12 12.19 13.88
C LEU A 88 16.76 10.86 14.29
N ILE A 89 17.05 10.68 15.58
CA ILE A 89 17.65 9.43 16.10
C ILE A 89 16.73 8.24 15.84
N ALA A 90 15.44 8.38 16.12
CA ALA A 90 14.47 7.31 15.87
C ALA A 90 14.38 6.94 14.37
N GLY A 91 14.36 7.95 13.52
CA GLY A 91 14.37 7.76 12.06
C GLY A 91 15.63 7.07 11.55
N LEU A 92 16.80 7.49 12.06
CA LEU A 92 18.08 6.88 11.69
C LEU A 92 18.19 5.42 12.18
N VAL A 93 17.85 5.15 13.43
CA VAL A 93 17.91 3.78 13.99
C VAL A 93 16.98 2.85 13.19
N GLY A 94 15.73 3.24 12.98
CA GLY A 94 14.78 2.41 12.22
C GLY A 94 15.08 2.35 10.72
N GLY A 95 15.64 3.42 10.15
CA GLY A 95 16.03 3.48 8.74
C GLY A 95 17.27 2.64 8.44
N ILE A 96 18.31 2.71 9.28
CA ILE A 96 19.52 1.91 9.13
C ILE A 96 19.20 0.41 9.23
N GLU A 97 18.43 0.01 10.24
CA GLU A 97 17.98 -1.38 10.33
C GLU A 97 17.23 -1.81 9.06
N ARG A 98 16.32 -0.98 8.58
CA ARG A 98 15.55 -1.29 7.37
C ARG A 98 16.42 -1.50 6.13
N TRP A 99 17.53 -0.80 6.05
CA TRP A 99 18.50 -0.99 4.96
C TRP A 99 19.13 -2.38 4.99
N PHE A 100 19.44 -2.92 6.16
CA PHE A 100 20.05 -4.24 6.34
C PHE A 100 19.02 -5.37 6.45
N SER A 101 17.75 -5.07 6.70
CA SER A 101 16.68 -6.05 6.76
C SER A 101 16.36 -6.61 5.37
N HIS A 102 16.25 -7.94 5.27
CA HIS A 102 15.84 -8.62 4.05
C HIS A 102 14.32 -8.63 3.84
N ALA A 103 13.54 -8.14 4.77
CA ALA A 103 12.10 -8.07 4.66
C ALA A 103 11.65 -7.03 3.63
N GLY A 104 11.05 -7.44 2.51
CA GLY A 104 10.51 -6.53 1.50
C GLY A 104 11.59 -5.77 0.72
N ASP A 105 12.48 -6.48 0.04
CA ASP A 105 13.62 -5.92 -0.70
C ASP A 105 13.22 -4.88 -1.76
N TYR A 106 12.08 -5.07 -2.42
CA TYR A 106 11.60 -4.16 -3.44
C TYR A 106 11.39 -2.73 -2.92
N THR A 107 10.86 -2.57 -1.72
CA THR A 107 10.59 -1.26 -1.11
C THR A 107 11.67 -0.79 -0.14
N ARG A 108 12.83 -1.48 -0.06
CA ARG A 108 13.88 -1.23 0.92
C ARG A 108 14.34 0.22 0.94
N LEU A 109 14.72 0.77 -0.22
CA LEU A 109 15.20 2.15 -0.34
C LEU A 109 14.14 3.17 0.05
N ALA A 110 12.91 3.04 -0.50
CA ALA A 110 11.79 3.91 -0.17
C ALA A 110 11.48 3.91 1.33
N CYS A 111 11.45 2.72 1.91
CA CYS A 111 11.17 2.53 3.32
C CYS A 111 12.26 3.08 4.24
N THR A 112 13.54 2.92 3.87
CA THR A 112 14.68 3.49 4.61
C THR A 112 14.59 5.01 4.66
N ILE A 113 14.45 5.64 3.49
CA ILE A 113 14.32 7.10 3.37
C ILE A 113 13.05 7.57 4.08
N GLY A 114 11.91 6.91 3.84
CA GLY A 114 10.63 7.25 4.44
C GLY A 114 10.65 7.27 5.97
N THR A 115 11.35 6.31 6.59
CA THR A 115 11.47 6.25 8.06
C THR A 115 12.30 7.41 8.63
N VAL A 116 13.41 7.78 7.98
CA VAL A 116 14.21 8.94 8.38
C VAL A 116 13.42 10.22 8.18
N VAL A 117 12.78 10.37 7.01
CA VAL A 117 11.94 11.53 6.68
C VAL A 117 10.79 11.67 7.67
N ALA A 118 10.15 10.58 8.11
CA ALA A 118 9.07 10.62 9.10
C ALA A 118 9.52 11.30 10.41
N GLY A 119 10.68 10.94 10.94
CA GLY A 119 11.22 11.52 12.17
C GLY A 119 11.56 13.01 12.01
N VAL A 120 12.22 13.36 10.90
CA VAL A 120 12.59 14.74 10.57
C VAL A 120 11.36 15.61 10.32
N PHE A 121 10.38 15.09 9.57
CA PHE A 121 9.15 15.79 9.24
C PHE A 121 8.31 16.09 10.49
N GLY A 122 8.14 15.10 11.39
CA GLY A 122 7.46 15.31 12.67
C GLY A 122 8.10 16.41 13.50
N ALA A 123 9.44 16.41 13.60
CA ALA A 123 10.19 17.44 14.31
C ALA A 123 10.11 18.82 13.62
N GLY A 124 10.09 18.84 12.29
CA GLY A 124 9.89 20.05 11.49
C GLY A 124 8.51 20.67 11.73
N VAL A 125 7.46 19.86 11.66
CA VAL A 125 6.08 20.31 11.97
C VAL A 125 6.01 20.90 13.37
N ARG A 126 6.60 20.23 14.38
CA ARG A 126 6.65 20.75 15.75
C ARG A 126 7.32 22.10 15.81
N LYS A 127 8.47 22.29 15.17
CA LYS A 127 9.25 23.51 15.23
C LYS A 127 8.64 24.65 14.44
N PHE A 128 8.24 24.40 13.20
CA PHE A 128 7.87 25.46 12.26
C PHE A 128 6.36 25.75 12.23
N MET A 129 5.52 24.74 12.45
CA MET A 129 4.07 24.91 12.39
C MET A 129 3.43 25.06 13.78
N MET A 130 4.07 24.51 14.81
CA MET A 130 3.49 24.49 16.16
C MET A 130 4.26 25.36 17.15
N ASP A 131 5.34 26.03 16.71
CA ASP A 131 6.19 26.86 17.56
C ASP A 131 6.63 26.13 18.86
N ASN A 132 7.00 24.86 18.71
CA ASN A 132 7.33 23.93 19.81
C ASN A 132 6.24 23.69 20.85
N ARG A 133 4.98 24.03 20.55
CA ARG A 133 3.82 23.73 21.42
C ARG A 133 3.44 22.26 21.34
N LYS A 134 2.57 21.85 22.24
CA LYS A 134 2.00 20.50 22.21
C LYS A 134 1.10 20.32 20.98
N ALA A 135 1.31 19.21 20.26
CA ALA A 135 0.49 18.86 19.12
C ALA A 135 -0.96 18.59 19.56
N SER A 136 -1.94 19.08 18.81
CA SER A 136 -3.30 18.56 18.95
C SER A 136 -3.44 17.23 18.23
N TRP A 137 -4.39 16.40 18.65
CA TRP A 137 -4.65 15.09 18.03
C TRP A 137 -4.88 15.16 16.52
N PHE A 138 -5.52 16.26 16.09
CA PHE A 138 -5.81 16.53 14.69
C PHE A 138 -4.52 16.68 13.86
N TYR A 139 -3.52 17.40 14.39
CA TYR A 139 -2.20 17.49 13.75
C TYR A 139 -1.54 16.12 13.65
N GLY A 140 -1.67 15.27 14.68
CA GLY A 140 -1.16 13.92 14.65
C GLY A 140 -1.74 13.10 13.51
N LEU A 141 -3.06 13.17 13.33
CA LEU A 141 -3.74 12.50 12.23
C LEU A 141 -3.28 13.04 10.87
N ALA A 142 -3.34 14.35 10.68
CA ALA A 142 -3.01 15.00 9.40
C ALA A 142 -1.56 14.77 9.00
N VAL A 143 -0.62 14.93 9.94
CA VAL A 143 0.82 14.71 9.71
C VAL A 143 1.11 13.24 9.44
N GLY A 144 0.40 12.32 10.12
CA GLY A 144 0.49 10.88 9.86
C GLY A 144 0.07 10.52 8.44
N VAL A 145 -1.09 11.01 7.99
CA VAL A 145 -1.57 10.82 6.61
C VAL A 145 -0.56 11.38 5.61
N THR A 146 -0.11 12.62 5.80
CA THR A 146 0.85 13.27 4.89
C THR A 146 2.16 12.49 4.79
N THR A 147 2.68 12.01 5.92
CA THR A 147 3.92 11.22 5.96
C THR A 147 3.78 9.92 5.17
N GLU A 148 2.66 9.21 5.31
CA GLU A 148 2.45 7.97 4.57
C GLU A 148 2.20 8.21 3.08
N VAL A 149 1.52 9.28 2.71
CA VAL A 149 1.37 9.67 1.29
C VAL A 149 2.76 9.97 0.68
N LEU A 150 3.62 10.70 1.38
CA LEU A 150 5.00 10.94 0.95
C LEU A 150 5.80 9.63 0.85
N HIS A 151 5.60 8.70 1.78
CA HIS A 151 6.23 7.38 1.73
C HIS A 151 5.78 6.59 0.48
N MET A 152 4.48 6.58 0.15
CA MET A 152 4.00 5.94 -1.08
C MET A 152 4.58 6.61 -2.34
N LEU A 153 4.73 7.93 -2.34
CA LEU A 153 5.41 8.64 -3.42
C LEU A 153 6.87 8.22 -3.56
N LEU A 154 7.59 8.03 -2.44
CA LEU A 154 8.96 7.52 -2.46
C LEU A 154 9.04 6.11 -3.06
N VAL A 155 8.03 5.24 -2.85
CA VAL A 155 7.97 3.91 -3.50
C VAL A 155 7.95 4.07 -5.02
N PHE A 156 7.16 4.98 -5.57
CA PHE A 156 7.15 5.25 -7.01
C PHE A 156 8.47 5.82 -7.52
N LEU A 157 9.04 6.79 -6.80
CA LEU A 157 10.27 7.46 -7.22
C LEU A 157 11.49 6.51 -7.21
N THR A 158 11.55 5.61 -6.24
CA THR A 158 12.67 4.67 -6.10
C THR A 158 12.54 3.43 -6.98
N ASN A 159 11.35 3.15 -7.52
CA ASN A 159 11.06 1.98 -8.35
C ASN A 159 10.48 2.36 -9.72
N ALA A 160 10.92 3.49 -10.27
CA ALA A 160 10.42 3.99 -11.56
C ALA A 160 10.66 3.03 -12.74
N ALA A 161 11.66 2.13 -12.63
CA ALA A 161 11.94 1.12 -13.66
C ALA A 161 10.87 0.02 -13.73
N ASP A 162 10.15 -0.25 -12.63
CA ASP A 162 9.05 -1.24 -12.58
C ASP A 162 7.80 -0.60 -11.96
N ILE A 163 7.25 0.35 -12.71
CA ILE A 163 6.12 1.16 -12.26
C ILE A 163 4.85 0.31 -12.03
N GLN A 164 4.65 -0.77 -12.79
CA GLN A 164 3.46 -1.61 -12.66
C GLN A 164 3.44 -2.34 -11.32
N ARG A 165 4.59 -2.87 -10.91
CA ARG A 165 4.73 -3.49 -9.60
C ARG A 165 4.62 -2.47 -8.47
N ALA A 166 5.21 -1.28 -8.63
CA ALA A 166 5.06 -0.19 -7.68
C ALA A 166 3.58 0.19 -7.47
N VAL A 167 2.80 0.33 -8.56
CA VAL A 167 1.36 0.60 -8.50
C VAL A 167 0.61 -0.50 -7.75
N THR A 168 0.91 -1.76 -8.02
CA THR A 168 0.25 -2.89 -7.36
C THR A 168 0.52 -2.89 -5.85
N ILE A 169 1.78 -2.70 -5.46
CA ILE A 169 2.19 -2.66 -4.05
C ILE A 169 1.52 -1.46 -3.34
N VAL A 170 1.57 -0.27 -3.94
CA VAL A 170 0.95 0.93 -3.35
C VAL A 170 -0.55 0.76 -3.21
N LYS A 171 -1.25 0.16 -4.18
CA LYS A 171 -2.69 -0.13 -4.07
C LYS A 171 -3.03 -1.02 -2.87
N ILE A 172 -2.22 -2.02 -2.60
CA ILE A 172 -2.48 -2.97 -1.50
C ILE A 172 -2.08 -2.37 -0.15
N CYS A 173 -0.91 -1.68 -0.10
CA CYS A 173 -0.29 -1.26 1.15
C CYS A 173 -0.77 0.11 1.65
N SER A 174 -1.20 1.03 0.77
CA SER A 174 -1.45 2.42 1.12
C SER A 174 -2.54 2.59 2.18
N ILE A 175 -3.72 2.04 1.97
CA ILE A 175 -4.86 2.24 2.89
C ILE A 175 -4.56 1.72 4.29
N PRO A 176 -4.12 0.45 4.48
CA PRO A 176 -3.84 -0.05 5.82
C PRO A 176 -2.66 0.68 6.50
N MET A 177 -1.62 1.07 5.76
CA MET A 177 -0.49 1.79 6.32
C MET A 177 -0.85 3.23 6.70
N ILE A 178 -1.55 3.97 5.83
CA ILE A 178 -2.02 5.32 6.13
C ILE A 178 -2.91 5.31 7.38
N ALA A 179 -3.88 4.42 7.44
CA ALA A 179 -4.79 4.34 8.57
C ALA A 179 -4.05 3.98 9.86
N ALA A 180 -3.26 2.92 9.86
CA ALA A 180 -2.60 2.42 11.07
C ALA A 180 -1.55 3.40 11.62
N ASN A 181 -0.69 3.97 10.76
CA ASN A 181 0.32 4.94 11.18
C ASN A 181 -0.32 6.24 11.70
N SER A 182 -1.31 6.79 10.97
CA SER A 182 -1.96 8.04 11.37
C SER A 182 -2.74 7.91 12.68
N ILE A 183 -3.46 6.80 12.85
CA ILE A 183 -4.19 6.51 14.09
C ILE A 183 -3.21 6.33 15.25
N SER A 184 -2.09 5.62 15.06
CA SER A 184 -1.07 5.44 16.09
C SER A 184 -0.50 6.78 16.59
N VAL A 185 -0.16 7.69 15.68
CA VAL A 185 0.34 9.04 16.02
C VAL A 185 -0.73 9.84 16.74
N MET A 186 -1.96 9.84 16.21
CA MET A 186 -3.11 10.52 16.84
C MET A 186 -3.34 10.03 18.26
N LEU A 187 -3.37 8.71 18.48
CA LEU A 187 -3.57 8.12 19.80
C LEU A 187 -2.44 8.45 20.77
N SER A 188 -1.21 8.51 20.30
CA SER A 188 -0.05 8.93 21.11
C SER A 188 -0.22 10.34 21.66
N ILE A 189 -0.68 11.26 20.83
CA ILE A 189 -0.94 12.65 21.22
C ILE A 189 -2.17 12.75 22.14
N LEU A 190 -3.24 12.03 21.83
CA LEU A 190 -4.42 11.97 22.69
C LEU A 190 -4.08 11.47 24.09
N ALA A 191 -3.27 10.40 24.19
CA ALA A 191 -2.84 9.86 25.46
C ALA A 191 -2.10 10.89 26.31
N ILE A 192 -1.16 11.65 25.73
CA ILE A 192 -0.48 12.72 26.45
C ILE A 192 -1.46 13.83 26.83
N THR A 193 -2.32 14.28 25.94
CA THR A 193 -3.28 15.34 26.21
C THR A 193 -4.19 14.96 27.38
N PHE A 194 -4.66 13.71 27.42
CA PHE A 194 -5.45 13.17 28.51
C PHE A 194 -4.71 13.16 29.85
N LEU A 195 -3.43 12.69 29.82
CA LEU A 195 -2.58 12.61 31.02
C LEU A 195 -2.26 14.01 31.59
N VAL A 196 -1.98 14.99 30.72
CA VAL A 196 -1.75 16.37 31.12
C VAL A 196 -2.99 16.96 31.76
N LYS A 197 -4.17 16.78 31.16
CA LYS A 197 -5.44 17.23 31.71
C LYS A 197 -5.74 16.62 33.08
N ARG A 198 -5.53 15.32 33.23
CA ARG A 198 -5.75 14.58 34.50
C ARG A 198 -4.79 15.01 35.62
N SER A 199 -3.60 15.49 35.31
CA SER A 199 -2.61 15.92 36.29
C SER A 199 -2.83 17.32 36.87
N GLY A 200 -3.95 17.96 36.54
CA GLY A 200 -4.28 19.31 37.03
C GLY A 200 -3.31 20.41 36.59
N GLN A 201 -2.36 20.09 35.70
CA GLN A 201 -1.56 21.08 35.03
C GLN A 201 -2.45 21.77 33.99
N HIS A 202 -3.38 22.62 34.44
CA HIS A 202 -3.81 23.73 33.64
C HIS A 202 -2.53 24.52 33.35
N GLU A 203 -1.88 24.27 32.21
CA GLU A 203 -1.14 25.36 31.63
C GLU A 203 -2.17 26.50 31.60
N SER A 204 -1.86 27.57 32.31
CA SER A 204 -2.53 28.82 32.12
C SER A 204 -2.37 29.14 30.63
N ASP A 205 -3.29 28.60 29.86
CA ASP A 205 -3.55 29.01 28.50
C ASP A 205 -4.17 30.40 28.63
N SER A 206 -3.32 31.29 29.20
CA SER A 206 -3.61 32.70 29.24
C SER A 206 -3.76 33.09 27.79
N SER A 207 -5.04 33.12 27.37
CA SER A 207 -5.63 33.86 26.27
C SER A 207 -4.61 34.52 25.32
N ARG A 208 -3.67 33.74 24.76
CA ARG A 208 -2.92 34.15 23.60
C ARG A 208 -3.84 33.88 22.43
N LYS A 209 -4.53 34.93 21.98
CA LYS A 209 -5.33 34.94 20.75
C LYS A 209 -4.66 34.07 19.73
N GLU A 210 -5.32 32.98 19.33
CA GLU A 210 -4.80 32.15 18.22
C GLU A 210 -4.49 33.09 17.07
N ASN A 211 -3.25 33.09 16.66
CA ASN A 211 -2.83 34.02 15.61
C ASN A 211 -3.59 33.58 14.34
N ILE A 212 -4.29 34.52 13.68
CA ILE A 212 -5.08 34.24 12.46
C ILE A 212 -4.27 33.42 11.47
N ALA A 213 -2.94 33.67 11.39
CA ALA A 213 -2.01 32.88 10.58
C ALA A 213 -1.97 31.39 10.97
N GLN A 214 -2.03 31.05 12.26
CA GLN A 214 -2.02 29.65 12.72
C GLN A 214 -3.33 28.93 12.40
N THR A 215 -4.46 29.63 12.55
CA THR A 215 -5.77 29.10 12.17
C THR A 215 -5.84 28.88 10.66
N PHE A 216 -5.32 29.83 9.87
CA PHE A 216 -5.25 29.70 8.42
C PHE A 216 -4.34 28.52 8.00
N GLN A 217 -3.15 28.37 8.60
CA GLN A 217 -2.27 27.24 8.35
C GLN A 217 -2.92 25.88 8.66
N ARG A 218 -3.70 25.80 9.76
CA ARG A 218 -4.45 24.58 10.09
C ARG A 218 -5.44 24.22 8.98
N TRP A 219 -6.25 25.19 8.59
CA TRP A 219 -7.25 24.96 7.54
C TRP A 219 -6.61 24.63 6.20
N LEU A 220 -5.51 25.28 5.84
CA LEU A 220 -4.75 25.00 4.63
C LEU A 220 -4.20 23.56 4.65
N LEU A 221 -3.60 23.13 5.78
CA LEU A 221 -3.13 21.76 5.94
C LEU A 221 -4.29 20.74 5.79
N VAL A 222 -5.45 21.01 6.42
CA VAL A 222 -6.65 20.17 6.28
C VAL A 222 -7.08 20.08 4.83
N CYS A 223 -7.18 21.21 4.14
CA CYS A 223 -7.60 21.25 2.74
C CYS A 223 -6.64 20.48 1.85
N VAL A 224 -5.32 20.62 2.05
CA VAL A 224 -4.31 19.90 1.27
C VAL A 224 -4.39 18.40 1.53
N VAL A 225 -4.47 17.96 2.79
CA VAL A 225 -4.57 16.53 3.15
C VAL A 225 -5.88 15.93 2.63
N LEU A 226 -6.99 16.63 2.75
CA LEU A 226 -8.27 16.19 2.21
C LEU A 226 -8.23 16.11 0.68
N ALA A 227 -7.70 17.15 0.00
CA ALA A 227 -7.57 17.15 -1.45
C ALA A 227 -6.72 15.98 -1.93
N PHE A 228 -5.55 15.73 -1.32
CA PHE A 228 -4.70 14.59 -1.63
C PHE A 228 -5.40 13.26 -1.35
N GLY A 229 -6.04 13.12 -0.19
CA GLY A 229 -6.76 11.91 0.20
C GLY A 229 -7.91 11.59 -0.77
N VAL A 230 -8.74 12.58 -1.07
CA VAL A 230 -9.85 12.44 -2.03
C VAL A 230 -9.33 12.12 -3.44
N THR A 231 -8.30 12.84 -3.91
CA THR A 231 -7.70 12.60 -5.23
C THR A 231 -7.12 11.20 -5.32
N THR A 232 -6.43 10.73 -4.29
CA THR A 232 -5.84 9.37 -4.25
C THR A 232 -6.92 8.30 -4.28
N LEU A 233 -7.96 8.43 -3.45
CA LEU A 233 -9.08 7.49 -3.42
C LEU A 233 -9.85 7.47 -4.75
N PHE A 234 -10.12 8.66 -5.31
CA PHE A 234 -10.80 8.78 -6.60
C PHE A 234 -9.97 8.17 -7.73
N THR A 235 -8.67 8.48 -7.80
CA THR A 235 -7.76 7.93 -8.81
C THR A 235 -7.67 6.41 -8.69
N GLN A 236 -7.58 5.85 -7.48
CA GLN A 236 -7.58 4.40 -7.28
C GLN A 236 -8.89 3.75 -7.72
N ALA A 237 -10.03 4.32 -7.36
CA ALA A 237 -11.33 3.81 -7.77
C ALA A 237 -11.49 3.84 -9.30
N PHE A 238 -11.11 4.94 -9.94
CA PHE A 238 -11.23 5.14 -11.38
C PHE A 238 -10.27 4.24 -12.18
N GLN A 239 -9.00 4.14 -11.75
CA GLN A 239 -8.02 3.25 -12.39
C GLN A 239 -8.41 1.78 -12.28
N THR A 240 -9.02 1.37 -11.17
CA THR A 240 -9.51 0.00 -10.99
C THR A 240 -10.62 -0.31 -11.99
N GLN A 241 -11.56 0.59 -12.21
CA GLN A 241 -12.63 0.44 -13.19
C GLN A 241 -12.09 0.37 -14.63
N ILE A 242 -11.15 1.27 -14.99
CA ILE A 242 -10.53 1.28 -16.33
C ILE A 242 -9.75 -0.03 -16.56
N ALA A 243 -8.99 -0.49 -15.55
CA ALA A 243 -8.22 -1.73 -15.65
C ALA A 243 -9.13 -2.96 -15.89
N TYR A 244 -10.25 -3.06 -15.16
CA TYR A 244 -11.22 -4.13 -15.37
C TYR A 244 -11.84 -4.07 -16.78
N ALA A 245 -12.25 -2.88 -17.23
CA ALA A 245 -12.80 -2.70 -18.56
C ALA A 245 -11.80 -3.06 -19.67
N GLN A 246 -10.52 -2.70 -19.48
CA GLN A 246 -9.46 -2.99 -20.44
C GLN A 246 -9.12 -4.49 -20.50
N VAL A 247 -9.11 -5.18 -19.34
CA VAL A 247 -8.93 -6.64 -19.27
C VAL A 247 -10.12 -7.36 -19.92
N ASP A 248 -11.35 -6.96 -19.65
CA ASP A 248 -12.54 -7.54 -20.25
C ASP A 248 -12.55 -7.36 -21.79
N TYR A 249 -12.19 -6.18 -22.27
CA TYR A 249 -12.06 -5.90 -23.69
C TYR A 249 -10.95 -6.75 -24.35
N SER A 250 -9.77 -6.82 -23.75
CA SER A 250 -8.65 -7.61 -24.29
C SER A 250 -8.94 -9.11 -24.29
N LEU A 251 -9.61 -9.62 -23.25
CA LEU A 251 -10.07 -11.02 -23.18
C LEU A 251 -11.08 -11.34 -24.28
N LYS A 252 -12.09 -10.48 -24.49
CA LYS A 252 -13.08 -10.66 -25.56
C LYS A 252 -12.42 -10.65 -26.93
N ALA A 253 -11.55 -9.70 -27.20
CA ALA A 253 -10.80 -9.62 -28.45
C ALA A 253 -9.95 -10.87 -28.70
N SER A 254 -9.24 -11.36 -27.68
CA SER A 254 -8.43 -12.59 -27.77
C SER A 254 -9.30 -13.83 -27.98
N MET A 255 -10.46 -13.92 -27.32
CA MET A 255 -11.41 -15.02 -27.51
C MET A 255 -11.99 -15.04 -28.93
N GLU A 256 -12.34 -13.87 -29.50
CA GLU A 256 -12.82 -13.77 -30.88
C GLU A 256 -11.75 -14.19 -31.89
N ASP A 257 -10.49 -13.79 -31.65
CA ASP A 257 -9.37 -14.13 -32.53
C ASP A 257 -9.08 -15.63 -32.50
N VAL A 258 -8.98 -16.23 -31.32
CA VAL A 258 -8.83 -17.69 -31.15
C VAL A 258 -10.01 -18.45 -31.76
N SER A 259 -11.24 -17.99 -31.57
CA SER A 259 -12.43 -18.62 -32.16
C SER A 259 -12.40 -18.56 -33.68
N ARG A 260 -11.91 -17.45 -34.26
CA ARG A 260 -11.74 -17.29 -35.70
C ARG A 260 -10.67 -18.26 -36.23
N ASP A 261 -9.52 -18.30 -35.58
CA ASP A 261 -8.43 -19.19 -35.97
C ASP A 261 -8.83 -20.67 -35.93
N ILE A 262 -9.52 -21.11 -34.86
CA ILE A 262 -10.05 -22.45 -34.75
C ILE A 262 -11.00 -22.76 -35.91
N ARG A 263 -11.90 -21.84 -36.22
CA ARG A 263 -12.86 -21.99 -37.32
C ARG A 263 -12.17 -22.10 -38.68
N ASP A 264 -11.16 -21.25 -38.90
CA ASP A 264 -10.42 -21.22 -40.18
C ASP A 264 -9.54 -22.47 -40.34
N VAL A 265 -8.93 -22.96 -39.28
CA VAL A 265 -8.17 -24.22 -39.29
C VAL A 265 -9.12 -25.40 -39.51
N SER A 266 -10.26 -25.45 -38.81
CA SER A 266 -11.27 -26.47 -38.97
C SER A 266 -11.84 -26.53 -40.40
N ASN A 267 -12.19 -25.38 -40.98
CA ASN A 267 -12.69 -25.26 -42.34
C ASN A 267 -11.63 -25.70 -43.37
N ARG A 268 -10.37 -25.31 -43.20
CA ARG A 268 -9.27 -25.77 -44.08
C ARG A 268 -9.07 -27.28 -44.01
N ASN A 269 -9.13 -27.87 -42.84
CA ASN A 269 -9.00 -29.30 -42.64
C ASN A 269 -10.16 -30.05 -43.27
N LEU A 270 -11.41 -29.59 -43.05
CA LEU A 270 -12.60 -30.16 -43.65
C LEU A 270 -12.54 -30.08 -45.17
N MET A 271 -12.16 -28.95 -45.76
CA MET A 271 -11.97 -28.80 -47.21
C MET A 271 -10.88 -29.74 -47.76
N SER A 272 -9.79 -29.92 -47.06
CA SER A 272 -8.71 -30.84 -47.45
C SER A 272 -9.22 -32.29 -47.48
N ILE A 273 -9.85 -32.70 -46.39
CA ILE A 273 -10.42 -34.06 -46.27
C ILE A 273 -11.53 -34.29 -47.33
N THR A 274 -12.38 -33.29 -47.54
CA THR A 274 -13.43 -33.41 -48.58
C THR A 274 -12.84 -33.57 -49.99
N LYS A 275 -11.75 -32.82 -50.31
CA LYS A 275 -11.06 -32.95 -51.61
C LYS A 275 -10.39 -34.31 -51.75
N GLU A 276 -9.77 -34.84 -50.71
CA GLU A 276 -9.14 -36.15 -50.71
C GLU A 276 -10.18 -37.27 -50.90
N ILE A 277 -11.31 -37.19 -50.19
CA ILE A 277 -12.39 -38.14 -50.33
C ILE A 277 -13.00 -38.05 -51.76
N ALA A 278 -13.23 -36.84 -52.27
CA ALA A 278 -13.79 -36.66 -53.60
C ALA A 278 -12.85 -37.18 -54.70
N ALA A 279 -11.51 -37.06 -54.52
CA ALA A 279 -10.50 -37.58 -55.46
C ALA A 279 -10.37 -39.13 -55.39
N ALA A 280 -10.69 -39.71 -54.26
CA ALA A 280 -10.63 -41.16 -54.05
C ALA A 280 -11.94 -41.89 -54.40
N LEU A 281 -13.04 -41.13 -54.66
CA LEU A 281 -14.37 -41.67 -54.90
C LEU A 281 -14.45 -42.28 -56.34
N PRO A 282 -14.80 -43.57 -56.53
CA PRO A 282 -15.08 -44.14 -57.83
C PRO A 282 -16.31 -43.56 -58.50
N GLU A 283 -16.33 -43.55 -59.86
CA GLU A 283 -17.54 -43.06 -60.57
C GLU A 283 -18.82 -43.81 -60.25
N ASN A 284 -18.77 -45.09 -59.80
CA ASN A 284 -19.87 -45.96 -59.39
C ASN A 284 -19.69 -46.38 -57.93
N ALA A 285 -19.46 -45.43 -57.01
CA ALA A 285 -19.22 -45.74 -55.61
C ALA A 285 -20.41 -46.46 -54.97
N THR A 286 -20.13 -47.50 -54.25
CA THR A 286 -21.10 -48.24 -53.45
C THR A 286 -21.15 -47.74 -52.03
N GLN A 287 -22.17 -48.10 -51.28
CA GLN A 287 -22.28 -47.72 -49.88
C GLN A 287 -21.09 -48.27 -49.03
N GLU A 288 -20.54 -49.42 -49.40
CA GLU A 288 -19.35 -49.99 -48.74
C GLU A 288 -18.09 -49.12 -48.99
N ASP A 289 -17.91 -48.58 -50.21
CA ASP A 289 -16.82 -47.68 -50.54
C ASP A 289 -16.89 -46.39 -49.73
N LEU A 290 -18.07 -45.84 -49.54
CA LEU A 290 -18.33 -44.66 -48.73
C LEU A 290 -18.01 -44.90 -47.24
N ILE A 291 -18.40 -46.05 -46.70
CA ILE A 291 -18.09 -46.46 -45.30
C ILE A 291 -16.59 -46.63 -45.13
N HIS A 292 -15.90 -47.26 -46.08
CA HIS A 292 -14.46 -47.45 -46.04
C HIS A 292 -13.68 -46.13 -46.08
N LEU A 293 -14.10 -45.19 -46.96
CA LEU A 293 -13.52 -43.85 -47.05
C LEU A 293 -13.81 -43.04 -45.80
N ALA A 294 -14.99 -43.16 -45.22
CA ALA A 294 -15.30 -42.48 -43.95
C ALA A 294 -14.40 -42.94 -42.81
N GLN A 295 -14.17 -44.25 -42.70
CA GLN A 295 -13.25 -44.83 -41.72
C GLN A 295 -11.79 -44.40 -41.95
N GLN A 296 -11.35 -44.43 -43.21
CA GLN A 296 -9.97 -44.08 -43.59
C GLN A 296 -9.65 -42.62 -43.26
N HIS A 297 -10.60 -41.71 -43.45
CA HIS A 297 -10.40 -40.27 -43.20
C HIS A 297 -10.95 -39.82 -41.84
N ASN A 298 -11.40 -40.75 -40.99
CA ASN A 298 -11.93 -40.54 -39.65
C ASN A 298 -13.09 -39.48 -39.65
N VAL A 299 -13.98 -39.56 -40.62
CA VAL A 299 -15.18 -38.74 -40.70
C VAL A 299 -16.42 -39.56 -40.35
N THR A 300 -17.41 -38.91 -39.75
CA THR A 300 -18.58 -39.61 -39.19
C THR A 300 -19.56 -40.05 -40.31
N GLU A 301 -19.62 -39.25 -41.38
CA GLU A 301 -20.58 -39.45 -42.46
C GLU A 301 -20.07 -38.83 -43.78
N ILE A 302 -20.33 -39.50 -44.90
CA ILE A 302 -20.06 -38.99 -46.24
C ILE A 302 -21.39 -39.05 -47.02
N ASN A 303 -21.85 -37.91 -47.50
CA ASN A 303 -23.01 -37.78 -48.35
C ASN A 303 -22.59 -37.32 -49.75
N VAL A 304 -22.95 -38.05 -50.77
CA VAL A 304 -22.74 -37.69 -52.17
C VAL A 304 -24.01 -37.12 -52.71
N ILE A 305 -23.97 -35.87 -53.17
CA ILE A 305 -25.12 -35.17 -53.73
C ILE A 305 -24.91 -35.08 -55.24
N ASP A 306 -25.86 -35.56 -56.01
CA ASP A 306 -25.81 -35.47 -57.44
C ASP A 306 -26.12 -34.04 -57.96
N SER A 307 -26.02 -33.83 -59.26
CA SER A 307 -26.27 -32.53 -59.90
C SER A 307 -27.70 -32.03 -59.78
N THR A 308 -28.61 -32.88 -59.30
CA THR A 308 -30.06 -32.58 -59.09
C THR A 308 -30.32 -32.24 -57.59
N GLY A 309 -29.32 -32.39 -56.72
CA GLY A 309 -29.41 -32.10 -55.27
C GLY A 309 -30.04 -33.24 -54.48
N VAL A 310 -30.11 -34.47 -55.00
CA VAL A 310 -30.60 -35.66 -54.34
C VAL A 310 -29.39 -36.39 -53.72
N ILE A 311 -29.57 -36.88 -52.48
CA ILE A 311 -28.57 -37.65 -51.70
C ILE A 311 -28.69 -39.12 -52.10
#